data_1812969b7152647fd20703da3bc486ff
#
_entry.id   1812969b7152647fd20703da3bc486ff
#
_cell.length_a   1.000
_cell.length_b   1.000
_cell.length_c   1.000
_cell.angle_alpha   90.00
_cell.angle_beta   90.00
_cell.angle_gamma   90.00
#
_symmetry.space_group_name_H-M   'P 1'
#
loop_
_entity.id
_entity.type
_entity.pdbx_description
1 polymer ?
#
loop_
_entity_poly.entity_id
_entity_poly.type
_entity_poly.pdbx_seq_one_letter_code
_entity_poly.pdbx_strand_id
1 'polypeptide(L)'
;APNTYGPFPTNMVMAAGDTPMDELVGDLDRGLLVTRFHYTNPVHSKKVIITGMTRDGTFLVEGGKVVGPVRNLRFTMSYLDALANVEAVSRERRCLRGFLGASVVPSLRLSSFSFTGATAAE
;
A
#
# COMPACT_ATOMS: atom_id res chain seq x y z
N ALA A 1 -1.77 11.88 -28.17
CA ALA A 1 -2.99 12.29 -28.86
C ALA A 1 -4.10 12.52 -27.84
N PRO A 2 -4.95 13.52 -28.02
CA PRO A 2 -6.08 13.72 -27.11
C PRO A 2 -7.05 12.54 -27.23
N ASN A 3 -7.58 12.13 -26.08
CA ASN A 3 -8.56 11.05 -25.98
C ASN A 3 -9.78 11.51 -25.21
N THR A 4 -10.88 10.74 -25.29
CA THR A 4 -12.14 11.10 -24.65
C THR A 4 -12.14 10.92 -23.13
N TYR A 5 -11.10 10.27 -22.57
CA TYR A 5 -10.99 10.02 -21.12
C TYR A 5 -10.19 11.10 -20.38
N GLY A 6 -9.59 12.05 -21.13
CA GLY A 6 -8.75 13.09 -20.57
C GLY A 6 -7.31 12.62 -20.27
N PRO A 7 -6.51 13.46 -19.62
CA PRO A 7 -5.14 13.12 -19.30
C PRO A 7 -5.07 11.97 -18.28
N PHE A 8 -4.15 11.05 -18.49
CA PHE A 8 -3.95 9.90 -17.64
C PHE A 8 -2.45 9.69 -17.38
N PRO A 9 -2.01 9.68 -16.11
CA PRO A 9 -0.61 9.46 -15.80
C PRO A 9 -0.24 7.99 -15.99
N THR A 10 0.77 7.73 -16.79
CA THR A 10 1.28 6.36 -17.01
C THR A 10 2.53 6.07 -16.20
N ASN A 11 3.29 7.10 -15.86
CA ASN A 11 4.50 6.99 -15.06
C ASN A 11 4.42 8.02 -13.93
N MET A 12 4.55 7.55 -12.70
CA MET A 12 4.50 8.41 -11.53
C MET A 12 5.75 8.21 -10.68
N VAL A 13 6.23 9.30 -10.11
CA VAL A 13 7.37 9.28 -9.20
C VAL A 13 6.96 9.95 -7.90
N MET A 14 6.99 9.21 -6.82
CA MET A 14 6.78 9.74 -5.48
C MET A 14 8.12 10.02 -4.83
N ALA A 15 8.24 11.19 -4.20
CA ALA A 15 9.47 11.55 -3.50
C ALA A 15 9.76 10.60 -2.34
N ALA A 16 11.04 10.34 -2.12
CA ALA A 16 11.49 9.58 -0.96
C ALA A 16 11.31 10.40 0.32
N GLY A 17 11.16 9.68 1.44
CA GLY A 17 11.23 10.26 2.78
C GLY A 17 12.62 10.10 3.38
N ASP A 18 12.67 10.21 4.70
CA ASP A 18 13.93 10.19 5.47
C ASP A 18 14.14 8.93 6.29
N THR A 19 13.15 8.07 6.40
CA THR A 19 13.16 6.90 7.28
C THR A 19 13.81 5.71 6.58
N PRO A 20 14.90 5.14 7.11
CA PRO A 20 15.43 3.88 6.60
C PRO A 20 14.38 2.77 6.64
N MET A 21 14.40 1.86 5.67
CA MET A 21 13.38 0.81 5.55
C MET A 21 13.30 -0.08 6.79
N ASP A 22 14.40 -0.38 7.42
CA ASP A 22 14.45 -1.17 8.65
C ASP A 22 13.80 -0.46 9.84
N GLU A 23 13.91 0.86 9.93
CA GLU A 23 13.22 1.66 10.95
C GLU A 23 11.73 1.81 10.65
N LEU A 24 11.35 1.77 9.39
CA LEU A 24 9.93 1.83 9.00
C LEU A 24 9.15 0.70 9.67
N VAL A 25 9.73 -0.48 9.71
CA VAL A 25 9.18 -1.65 10.41
C VAL A 25 9.59 -1.66 11.88
N GLY A 26 10.82 -1.32 12.20
CA GLY A 26 11.39 -1.37 13.54
C GLY A 26 10.67 -0.51 14.58
N ASP A 27 10.10 0.60 14.14
CA ASP A 27 9.36 1.52 15.01
C ASP A 27 7.88 1.14 15.17
N LEU A 28 7.45 0.05 14.54
CA LEU A 28 6.07 -0.42 14.61
C LEU A 28 5.89 -1.35 15.81
N ASP A 29 5.06 -0.95 16.77
CA ASP A 29 4.78 -1.77 17.96
C ASP A 29 3.97 -3.02 17.56
N ARG A 30 2.88 -2.83 16.84
CA ARG A 30 2.08 -3.91 16.27
C ARG A 30 1.43 -3.46 14.97
N GLY A 31 1.52 -4.30 13.96
CA GLY A 31 0.92 -3.99 12.67
C GLY A 31 1.13 -5.08 11.64
N LEU A 32 0.90 -4.71 10.41
CA LEU A 32 1.04 -5.60 9.26
C LEU A 32 2.05 -5.04 8.28
N LEU A 33 2.92 -5.90 7.79
CA LEU A 33 3.76 -5.63 6.63
C LEU A 33 3.05 -6.21 5.40
N VAL A 34 2.61 -5.33 4.51
CA VAL A 34 1.94 -5.69 3.27
C VAL A 34 2.91 -5.48 2.12
N THR A 35 3.16 -6.53 1.36
CA THR A 35 4.10 -6.46 0.23
C THR A 35 3.41 -6.07 -1.07
N ARG A 36 2.14 -6.42 -1.23
CA ARG A 36 1.41 -6.15 -2.46
C ARG A 36 -0.09 -6.11 -2.23
N PHE A 37 -0.75 -5.18 -2.92
CA PHE A 37 -2.20 -5.22 -3.12
C PHE A 37 -2.53 -5.89 -4.46
N HIS A 38 -3.65 -6.56 -4.51
CA HIS A 38 -4.10 -7.30 -5.68
C HIS A 38 -5.60 -7.16 -5.87
N TYR A 39 -6.02 -7.22 -7.12
CA TYR A 39 -7.43 -7.13 -7.51
C TYR A 39 -8.11 -5.88 -6.92
N THR A 40 -7.43 -4.75 -7.08
CA THR A 40 -7.92 -3.46 -6.58
C THR A 40 -8.93 -2.86 -7.54
N ASN A 41 -10.09 -2.47 -7.01
CA ASN A 41 -11.18 -1.91 -7.78
C ASN A 41 -11.77 -0.68 -7.09
N PRO A 42 -12.09 0.40 -7.82
CA PRO A 42 -12.75 1.55 -7.23
C PRO A 42 -14.20 1.22 -6.85
N VAL A 43 -14.60 1.66 -5.66
CA VAL A 43 -15.95 1.53 -5.14
C VAL A 43 -16.68 2.89 -5.17
N HIS A 44 -15.95 3.96 -4.89
CA HIS A 44 -16.51 5.31 -4.85
C HIS A 44 -15.47 6.30 -5.38
N SER A 45 -15.76 6.89 -6.54
CA SER A 45 -14.78 7.71 -7.27
C SER A 45 -14.39 8.99 -6.53
N LYS A 46 -15.35 9.74 -5.99
CA LYS A 46 -15.07 11.03 -5.33
C LYS A 46 -14.28 10.87 -4.03
N LYS A 47 -14.59 9.85 -3.26
CA LYS A 47 -13.90 9.54 -1.99
C LYS A 47 -12.66 8.68 -2.20
N VAL A 48 -12.39 8.26 -3.42
CA VAL A 48 -11.28 7.37 -3.79
C VAL A 48 -11.28 6.12 -2.91
N ILE A 49 -12.45 5.52 -2.71
CA ILE A 49 -12.58 4.28 -1.95
C ILE A 49 -12.27 3.11 -2.88
N ILE A 50 -11.29 2.32 -2.46
CA ILE A 50 -10.78 1.16 -3.20
C ILE A 50 -11.01 -0.08 -2.35
N THR A 51 -11.47 -1.14 -2.99
CA THR A 51 -11.50 -2.48 -2.41
C THR A 51 -10.47 -3.36 -3.08
N GLY A 52 -9.95 -4.33 -2.36
CA GLY A 52 -8.95 -5.26 -2.87
C GLY A 52 -8.52 -6.26 -1.81
N MET A 53 -7.39 -6.88 -2.05
CA MET A 53 -6.80 -7.84 -1.11
C MET A 53 -5.28 -7.70 -1.06
N THR A 54 -4.69 -8.16 0.02
CA THR A 54 -3.23 -8.35 0.10
C THR A 54 -2.84 -9.64 -0.62
N ARG A 55 -1.63 -9.69 -1.16
CA ARG A 55 -1.11 -10.86 -1.87
C ARG A 55 0.41 -10.92 -1.81
N ASP A 56 0.96 -12.11 -2.08
CA ASP A 56 2.39 -12.39 -2.19
C ASP A 56 3.17 -12.12 -0.89
N GLY A 57 2.51 -12.21 0.23
CA GLY A 57 3.10 -12.08 1.55
C GLY A 57 2.50 -10.93 2.36
N THR A 58 1.84 -11.30 3.42
CA THR A 58 1.35 -10.40 4.46
C THR A 58 1.87 -10.92 5.78
N PHE A 59 2.51 -10.07 6.55
CA PHE A 59 3.24 -10.49 7.75
C PHE A 59 2.80 -9.70 8.96
N LEU A 60 2.67 -10.41 10.09
CA LEU A 60 2.46 -9.78 11.38
C LEU A 60 3.78 -9.21 11.90
N VAL A 61 3.73 -7.97 12.37
CA VAL A 61 4.84 -7.29 13.02
C VAL A 61 4.47 -7.04 14.47
N GLU A 62 5.35 -7.42 15.38
CA GLU A 62 5.22 -7.14 16.82
C GLU A 62 6.59 -6.71 17.37
N GLY A 63 6.59 -5.61 18.13
CA GLY A 63 7.82 -5.09 18.72
C GLY A 63 8.88 -4.75 17.67
N GLY A 64 8.47 -4.26 16.51
CA GLY A 64 9.37 -3.89 15.42
C GLY A 64 9.96 -5.08 14.65
N LYS A 65 9.45 -6.28 14.84
CA LYS A 65 9.96 -7.50 14.20
C LYS A 65 8.85 -8.26 13.50
N VAL A 66 9.15 -8.79 12.33
CA VAL A 66 8.27 -9.73 11.62
C VAL A 66 8.22 -11.03 12.41
N VAL A 67 7.04 -11.38 12.94
CA VAL A 67 6.87 -12.61 13.72
C VAL A 67 6.36 -13.80 12.90
N GLY A 68 5.69 -13.55 11.78
CA GLY A 68 5.27 -14.63 10.91
C GLY A 68 4.26 -14.17 9.85
N PRO A 69 3.95 -15.07 8.91
CA PRO A 69 2.97 -14.76 7.88
C PRO A 69 1.55 -14.83 8.45
N VAL A 70 0.66 -14.04 7.85
CA VAL A 70 -0.77 -14.12 8.08
C VAL A 70 -1.48 -14.38 6.76
N ARG A 71 -2.73 -14.83 6.83
CA ARG A 71 -3.55 -15.00 5.63
C ARG A 71 -3.73 -13.67 4.93
N ASN A 72 -3.88 -13.70 3.62
CA ASN A 72 -4.22 -12.52 2.87
C ASN A 72 -5.53 -11.93 3.37
N LEU A 73 -5.58 -10.61 3.40
CA LEU A 73 -6.71 -9.86 3.95
C LEU A 73 -7.39 -9.07 2.83
N ARG A 74 -8.70 -8.98 2.94
CA ARG A 74 -9.46 -8.03 2.13
C ARG A 74 -9.40 -6.67 2.78
N PHE A 75 -9.51 -5.63 1.97
CA PHE A 75 -9.59 -4.26 2.46
C PHE A 75 -10.62 -3.44 1.67
N THR A 76 -11.15 -2.44 2.33
CA THR A 76 -11.92 -1.36 1.72
C THR A 76 -11.47 -0.08 2.40
N MET A 77 -10.84 0.80 1.65
CA MET A 77 -10.20 1.98 2.21
C MET A 77 -10.28 3.15 1.26
N SER A 78 -10.57 4.33 1.79
CA SER A 78 -10.32 5.57 1.06
C SER A 78 -8.81 5.80 0.97
N TYR A 79 -8.26 5.87 -0.22
CA TYR A 79 -6.83 6.16 -0.40
C TYR A 79 -6.48 7.59 -0.01
N LEU A 80 -7.44 8.51 -0.01
CA LEU A 80 -7.24 9.85 0.54
C LEU A 80 -7.01 9.79 2.04
N ASP A 81 -7.81 8.99 2.75
CA ASP A 81 -7.64 8.77 4.19
C ASP A 81 -6.34 8.01 4.49
N ALA A 82 -6.01 7.02 3.66
CA ALA A 82 -4.75 6.29 3.81
C ALA A 82 -3.55 7.23 3.72
N LEU A 83 -3.52 8.11 2.72
CA LEU A 83 -2.44 9.08 2.57
C LEU A 83 -2.41 10.11 3.71
N ALA A 84 -3.56 10.47 4.26
CA ALA A 84 -3.64 11.33 5.45
C ALA A 84 -3.09 10.65 6.71
N ASN A 85 -3.07 9.31 6.75
CA ASN A 85 -2.59 8.51 7.88
C ASN A 85 -1.11 8.16 7.79
N VAL A 86 -0.36 8.69 6.82
CA VAL A 86 1.07 8.41 6.66
C VAL A 86 1.84 8.99 7.83
N GLU A 87 2.57 8.14 8.54
CA GLU A 87 3.45 8.51 9.65
C GLU A 87 4.91 8.64 9.23
N ALA A 88 5.34 7.79 8.30
CA ALA A 88 6.71 7.76 7.83
C ALA A 88 6.78 7.28 6.40
N VAL A 89 7.78 7.75 5.69
CA VAL A 89 8.05 7.43 4.28
C VAL A 89 9.48 6.94 4.18
N SER A 90 9.70 5.83 3.50
CA SER A 90 11.02 5.24 3.38
C SER A 90 11.96 6.11 2.55
N ARG A 91 13.25 6.02 2.89
CA ARG A 91 14.33 6.61 2.10
C ARG A 91 14.52 5.86 0.79
N GLU A 92 14.40 4.55 0.82
CA GLU A 92 14.53 3.68 -0.34
C GLU A 92 13.25 3.70 -1.17
N ARG A 93 13.41 3.64 -2.49
CA ARG A 93 12.32 3.57 -3.45
C ARG A 93 12.49 2.38 -4.38
N ARG A 94 11.38 1.91 -4.91
CA ARG A 94 11.37 0.82 -5.89
C ARG A 94 10.65 1.25 -7.14
N CYS A 95 11.11 0.75 -8.28
CA CYS A 95 10.41 0.88 -9.55
C CYS A 95 9.46 -0.30 -9.71
N LEU A 96 8.18 0.00 -9.79
CA LEU A 96 7.13 -1.00 -9.95
C LEU A 96 6.50 -0.84 -11.34
N ARG A 97 6.48 -1.91 -12.10
CA ARG A 97 5.81 -1.92 -13.40
C ARG A 97 4.31 -2.10 -13.19
N GLY A 98 3.52 -1.23 -13.82
CA GLY A 98 2.08 -1.33 -13.88
C GLY A 98 1.60 -1.73 -15.27
N PHE A 99 0.29 -1.73 -15.46
CA PHE A 99 -0.34 -2.10 -16.71
C PHE A 99 0.02 -1.16 -17.88
N LEU A 100 0.12 0.14 -17.61
CA LEU A 100 0.34 1.18 -18.62
C LEU A 100 1.70 1.86 -18.52
N GLY A 101 2.50 1.55 -17.55
CA GLY A 101 3.78 2.21 -17.31
C GLY A 101 4.45 1.73 -16.05
N ALA A 102 5.35 2.53 -15.51
CA ALA A 102 6.09 2.22 -14.29
C ALA A 102 6.03 3.38 -13.31
N SER A 103 6.05 3.08 -12.03
CA SER A 103 6.07 4.07 -10.95
C SER A 103 7.27 3.83 -10.04
N VAL A 104 7.89 4.89 -9.59
CA VAL A 104 8.96 4.85 -8.59
C VAL A 104 8.39 5.37 -7.28
N VAL A 105 8.30 4.48 -6.28
CA VAL A 105 7.61 4.78 -5.03
C VAL A 105 8.39 4.29 -3.82
N PRO A 106 8.32 5.02 -2.70
CA PRO A 106 8.79 4.55 -1.41
C PRO A 106 7.79 3.63 -0.74
N SER A 107 8.21 2.97 0.34
CA SER A 107 7.31 2.31 1.27
C SER A 107 6.73 3.32 2.26
N LEU A 108 5.54 3.07 2.75
CA LEU A 108 4.82 3.94 3.66
C LEU A 108 4.47 3.20 4.95
N ARG A 109 4.61 3.89 6.09
CA ARG A 109 4.00 3.45 7.35
C ARG A 109 2.76 4.29 7.62
N LEU A 110 1.65 3.62 7.83
CA LEU A 110 0.35 4.24 8.09
C LEU A 110 -0.07 3.98 9.54
N SER A 111 -0.70 4.97 10.17
CA SER A 111 -1.27 4.79 11.51
C SER A 111 -2.44 3.82 11.52
N SER A 112 -3.21 3.76 10.42
CA SER A 112 -4.32 2.82 10.28
C SER A 112 -4.63 2.55 8.82
N PHE A 113 -5.18 1.35 8.57
CA PHE A 113 -5.69 0.94 7.27
C PHE A 113 -6.82 -0.06 7.48
N SER A 114 -7.91 0.08 6.76
CA SER A 114 -9.14 -0.67 7.00
C SER A 114 -9.14 -2.03 6.31
N PHE A 115 -8.74 -3.07 7.04
CA PHE A 115 -8.89 -4.45 6.60
C PHE A 115 -10.26 -4.98 7.02
N THR A 116 -10.97 -5.64 6.10
CA THR A 116 -12.36 -6.04 6.28
C THR A 116 -12.55 -7.53 6.51
N GLY A 117 -11.50 -8.33 6.42
CA GLY A 117 -11.55 -9.76 6.71
C GLY A 117 -10.45 -10.54 6.02
N ALA A 118 -10.33 -11.81 6.37
CA ALA A 118 -9.41 -12.73 5.71
C ALA A 118 -10.00 -13.23 4.38
N THR A 119 -9.12 -13.46 3.42
CA THR A 119 -9.52 -14.13 2.19
C THR A 119 -9.73 -15.63 2.45
N ALA A 120 -10.49 -16.30 1.58
CA ALA A 120 -10.56 -17.76 1.60
C ALA A 120 -9.16 -18.35 1.41
N ALA A 121 -8.94 -19.52 1.98
CA ALA A 121 -7.67 -20.23 1.79
C ALA A 121 -7.44 -20.50 0.30
N GLU A 122 -6.30 -20.10 -0.18
CA GLU A 122 -5.84 -20.35 -1.53
C GLU A 122 -4.96 -21.59 -1.57
#